data_e0b3768394690a1dc27fe4e90a59fbea
#
_entry.id   e0b3768394690a1dc27fe4e90a59fbea
#
_cell.length_a   1.000
_cell.length_b   1.000
_cell.length_c   1.000
_cell.angle_alpha   90.00
_cell.angle_beta   90.00
_cell.angle_gamma   90.00
#
_symmetry.space_group_name_H-M   'P 1'
#
loop_
_entity.id
_entity.type
_entity.pdbx_description
1 polymer ?
#
loop_
_entity_poly.entity_id
_entity_poly.type
_entity_poly.pdbx_seq_one_letter_code
_entity_poly.pdbx_strand_id
1 'polypeptide(L)'
;VDQSDSLVNIAHEYFMKGDDAQRKALVLYHKAVLLKEKNEVDKALPYYLQASEEVKLTEDYRLAYLIHAQIGIIYAHRELHEYSVAFCEKANKFAILSNDFYYIVDSYNCLARTYSAQEDYDKAVEFYDKAIEIGKVHDKKKLVNSAIQEKMGIYIRQKKYREAQELVKTMNLKTLSKAGYQIIGHLYQRINQVDSAYYYLNKAVESNNIYTQQNAYQILFNLSKAQKDYEKNAEYSVKLWKINDSINKIDRNKALIEMQE
;
A
#
# COMPACT_ATOMS: atom_id res chain seq x y z
N VAL A 1 -9.23 -27.46 0.48
CA VAL A 1 -7.94 -27.09 1.14
C VAL A 1 -6.93 -26.91 0.04
N ASP A 2 -6.42 -25.71 -0.12
CA ASP A 2 -5.41 -25.39 -1.13
C ASP A 2 -4.13 -26.19 -0.81
N GLN A 3 -3.42 -26.69 -1.86
CA GLN A 3 -2.18 -27.44 -1.68
C GLN A 3 -1.13 -26.65 -0.88
N SER A 4 -1.10 -25.34 -1.02
CA SER A 4 -0.21 -24.45 -0.27
C SER A 4 -0.47 -24.48 1.23
N ASP A 5 -1.74 -24.50 1.65
CA ASP A 5 -2.13 -24.61 3.06
C ASP A 5 -1.64 -25.91 3.70
N SER A 6 -1.81 -27.01 2.99
CA SER A 6 -1.39 -28.33 3.49
C SER A 6 0.12 -28.40 3.71
N LEU A 7 0.90 -27.90 2.74
CA LEU A 7 2.37 -27.89 2.81
C LEU A 7 2.89 -27.01 3.95
N VAL A 8 2.34 -25.81 4.13
CA VAL A 8 2.75 -24.92 5.21
C VAL A 8 2.37 -25.47 6.58
N ASN A 9 1.22 -26.15 6.71
CA ASN A 9 0.83 -26.79 7.97
C ASN A 9 1.76 -27.95 8.33
N ILE A 10 2.10 -28.82 7.37
CA ILE A 10 3.06 -29.92 7.57
C ILE A 10 4.43 -29.38 7.97
N ALA A 11 4.92 -28.35 7.26
CA ALA A 11 6.19 -27.73 7.59
C ALA A 11 6.17 -27.10 8.99
N HIS A 12 5.09 -26.43 9.37
CA HIS A 12 4.91 -25.86 10.69
C HIS A 12 4.97 -26.93 11.79
N GLU A 13 4.22 -28.03 11.66
CA GLU A 13 4.23 -29.12 12.64
C GLU A 13 5.62 -29.78 12.78
N TYR A 14 6.37 -29.86 11.68
CA TYR A 14 7.70 -30.44 11.67
C TYR A 14 8.73 -29.51 12.31
N PHE A 15 8.85 -28.26 11.82
CA PHE A 15 9.92 -27.36 12.25
C PHE A 15 9.70 -26.79 13.66
N MET A 16 8.46 -26.66 14.13
CA MET A 16 8.21 -26.20 15.50
C MET A 16 8.68 -27.17 16.58
N LYS A 17 8.95 -28.45 16.26
CA LYS A 17 9.51 -29.44 17.19
C LYS A 17 11.04 -29.38 17.29
N GLY A 18 11.73 -28.74 16.35
CA GLY A 18 13.19 -28.63 16.32
C GLY A 18 13.69 -27.34 16.97
N ASP A 19 15.00 -27.09 16.89
CA ASP A 19 15.67 -25.91 17.47
C ASP A 19 16.17 -24.91 16.41
N ASP A 20 15.86 -25.12 15.12
CA ASP A 20 16.28 -24.29 14.02
C ASP A 20 15.43 -23.02 13.98
N ALA A 21 15.91 -21.93 14.59
CA ALA A 21 15.22 -20.65 14.69
C ALA A 21 14.92 -20.04 13.31
N GLN A 22 15.83 -20.22 12.32
CA GLN A 22 15.62 -19.67 10.98
C GLN A 22 14.44 -20.34 10.28
N ARG A 23 14.35 -21.67 10.35
CA ARG A 23 13.23 -22.42 9.75
C ARG A 23 11.92 -22.17 10.50
N LYS A 24 11.97 -22.05 11.83
CA LYS A 24 10.80 -21.65 12.64
C LYS A 24 10.28 -20.26 12.21
N ALA A 25 11.15 -19.27 12.15
CA ALA A 25 10.78 -17.92 11.73
C ALA A 25 10.16 -17.92 10.32
N LEU A 26 10.77 -18.65 9.38
CA LEU A 26 10.31 -18.72 8.00
C LEU A 26 8.92 -19.37 7.88
N VAL A 27 8.70 -20.51 8.57
CA VAL A 27 7.41 -21.21 8.48
C VAL A 27 6.29 -20.46 9.19
N LEU A 28 6.58 -19.81 10.32
CA LEU A 28 5.64 -18.91 11.00
C LEU A 28 5.25 -17.72 10.12
N TYR A 29 6.23 -17.12 9.44
CA TYR A 29 6.00 -16.03 8.48
C TYR A 29 5.07 -16.49 7.35
N HIS A 30 5.33 -17.64 6.71
CA HIS A 30 4.48 -18.15 5.63
C HIS A 30 3.08 -18.50 6.12
N LYS A 31 2.94 -19.06 7.32
CA LYS A 31 1.63 -19.32 7.95
C LYS A 31 0.84 -18.03 8.11
N ALA A 32 1.49 -16.97 8.61
CA ALA A 32 0.87 -15.66 8.76
C ALA A 32 0.48 -15.05 7.41
N VAL A 33 1.34 -15.18 6.37
CA VAL A 33 1.03 -14.71 5.01
C VAL A 33 -0.23 -15.40 4.47
N LEU A 34 -0.33 -16.72 4.57
CA LEU A 34 -1.50 -17.47 4.11
C LEU A 34 -2.80 -17.04 4.83
N LEU A 35 -2.75 -16.86 6.14
CA LEU A 35 -3.89 -16.38 6.91
C LEU A 35 -4.30 -14.97 6.47
N LYS A 36 -3.32 -14.09 6.22
CA LYS A 36 -3.58 -12.74 5.71
C LYS A 36 -4.22 -12.77 4.31
N GLU A 37 -3.77 -13.64 3.41
CA GLU A 37 -4.34 -13.81 2.07
C GLU A 37 -5.80 -14.28 2.13
N LYS A 38 -6.16 -15.05 3.16
CA LYS A 38 -7.54 -15.46 3.46
C LYS A 38 -8.36 -14.38 4.17
N ASN A 39 -7.80 -13.18 4.37
CA ASN A 39 -8.37 -12.08 5.14
C ASN A 39 -8.53 -12.34 6.65
N GLU A 40 -7.86 -13.39 7.18
CA GLU A 40 -7.86 -13.75 8.60
C GLU A 40 -6.71 -13.02 9.34
N VAL A 41 -6.71 -11.68 9.29
CA VAL A 41 -5.59 -10.85 9.79
C VAL A 41 -5.40 -11.00 11.30
N ASP A 42 -6.48 -11.23 12.06
CA ASP A 42 -6.42 -11.42 13.51
C ASP A 42 -5.72 -12.73 13.88
N LYS A 43 -5.92 -13.77 13.08
CA LYS A 43 -5.21 -15.05 13.24
C LYS A 43 -3.77 -14.97 12.73
N ALA A 44 -3.47 -14.10 11.76
CA ALA A 44 -2.12 -13.93 11.21
C ALA A 44 -1.16 -13.22 12.17
N LEU A 45 -1.63 -12.21 12.90
CA LEU A 45 -0.78 -11.38 13.76
C LEU A 45 0.00 -12.18 14.82
N PRO A 46 -0.59 -13.13 15.56
CA PRO A 46 0.16 -13.97 16.52
C PRO A 46 1.32 -14.73 15.87
N TYR A 47 1.14 -15.25 14.66
CA TYR A 47 2.22 -15.94 13.93
C TYR A 47 3.34 -14.99 13.49
N TYR A 48 3.00 -13.78 13.03
CA TYR A 48 4.02 -12.77 12.76
C TYR A 48 4.79 -12.37 14.02
N LEU A 49 4.13 -12.24 15.17
CA LEU A 49 4.78 -11.92 16.43
C LEU A 49 5.71 -13.05 16.88
N GLN A 50 5.29 -14.33 16.79
CA GLN A 50 6.15 -15.47 17.06
C GLN A 50 7.34 -15.52 16.09
N ALA A 51 7.12 -15.29 14.78
CA ALA A 51 8.20 -15.20 13.81
C ALA A 51 9.20 -14.08 14.15
N SER A 52 8.71 -12.96 14.68
CA SER A 52 9.56 -11.83 15.14
C SER A 52 10.47 -12.21 16.31
N GLU A 53 10.05 -13.13 17.19
CA GLU A 53 10.91 -13.61 18.27
C GLU A 53 11.98 -14.59 17.74
N GLU A 54 11.57 -15.55 16.91
CA GLU A 54 12.51 -16.54 16.36
C GLU A 54 13.58 -15.89 15.46
N VAL A 55 13.19 -14.92 14.61
CA VAL A 55 14.14 -14.28 13.69
C VAL A 55 15.23 -13.45 14.40
N LYS A 56 15.03 -13.05 15.65
CA LYS A 56 16.05 -12.36 16.46
C LYS A 56 17.26 -13.25 16.73
N LEU A 57 17.08 -14.57 16.71
CA LEU A 57 18.13 -15.56 16.91
C LEU A 57 18.91 -15.88 15.64
N THR A 58 18.67 -15.13 14.56
CA THR A 58 19.24 -15.35 13.23
C THR A 58 19.88 -14.08 12.68
N GLU A 59 20.65 -14.24 11.61
CA GLU A 59 21.17 -13.11 10.80
C GLU A 59 20.38 -12.92 9.50
N ASP A 60 19.16 -13.49 9.41
CA ASP A 60 18.30 -13.29 8.25
C ASP A 60 17.58 -11.92 8.33
N TYR A 61 18.34 -10.87 8.06
CA TYR A 61 17.84 -9.50 8.10
C TYR A 61 16.74 -9.22 7.07
N ARG A 62 16.70 -9.97 5.94
CA ARG A 62 15.63 -9.84 4.95
C ARG A 62 14.31 -10.37 5.50
N LEU A 63 14.33 -11.55 6.10
CA LEU A 63 13.15 -12.12 6.74
C LEU A 63 12.71 -11.25 7.94
N ALA A 64 13.66 -10.76 8.75
CA ALA A 64 13.36 -9.83 9.84
C ALA A 64 12.67 -8.56 9.35
N TYR A 65 13.16 -7.96 8.24
CA TYR A 65 12.49 -6.83 7.60
C TYR A 65 11.04 -7.19 7.22
N LEU A 66 10.83 -8.28 6.47
CA LEU A 66 9.51 -8.69 5.98
C LEU A 66 8.52 -8.88 7.14
N ILE A 67 8.93 -9.58 8.21
CA ILE A 67 8.09 -9.83 9.38
C ILE A 67 7.69 -8.50 10.04
N HIS A 68 8.66 -7.64 10.37
CA HIS A 68 8.39 -6.40 11.09
C HIS A 68 7.56 -5.40 10.25
N ALA A 69 7.79 -5.34 8.94
CA ALA A 69 7.00 -4.53 8.04
C ALA A 69 5.52 -4.98 8.00
N GLN A 70 5.25 -6.31 7.97
CA GLN A 70 3.88 -6.81 8.00
C GLN A 70 3.18 -6.50 9.33
N ILE A 71 3.86 -6.64 10.46
CA ILE A 71 3.30 -6.27 11.77
C ILE A 71 2.99 -4.78 11.81
N GLY A 72 3.90 -3.93 11.35
CA GLY A 72 3.69 -2.48 11.27
C GLY A 72 2.48 -2.09 10.44
N ILE A 73 2.30 -2.74 9.26
CA ILE A 73 1.13 -2.54 8.39
C ILE A 73 -0.17 -2.96 9.09
N ILE A 74 -0.18 -4.10 9.80
CA ILE A 74 -1.37 -4.58 10.53
C ILE A 74 -1.75 -3.57 11.62
N TYR A 75 -0.79 -3.07 12.38
CA TYR A 75 -1.07 -2.06 13.41
C TYR A 75 -1.54 -0.72 12.81
N ALA A 76 -1.01 -0.32 11.64
CA ALA A 76 -1.48 0.86 10.93
C ALA A 76 -2.96 0.74 10.54
N HIS A 77 -3.39 -0.42 10.01
CA HIS A 77 -4.80 -0.68 9.67
C HIS A 77 -5.73 -0.71 10.89
N ARG A 78 -5.19 -0.96 12.08
CA ARG A 78 -5.94 -0.92 13.35
C ARG A 78 -5.87 0.45 14.04
N GLU A 79 -5.31 1.45 13.37
CA GLU A 79 -5.10 2.80 13.92
C GLU A 79 -4.23 2.83 15.19
N LEU A 80 -3.47 1.75 15.44
CA LEU A 80 -2.52 1.65 16.54
C LEU A 80 -1.16 2.25 16.12
N HIS A 81 -1.16 3.56 15.96
CA HIS A 81 -0.08 4.30 15.30
C HIS A 81 1.28 4.16 15.97
N GLU A 82 1.35 4.21 17.30
CA GLU A 82 2.60 4.08 18.04
C GLU A 82 3.27 2.71 17.80
N TYR A 83 2.47 1.63 17.82
CA TYR A 83 2.97 0.29 17.51
C TYR A 83 3.39 0.18 16.05
N SER A 84 2.61 0.77 15.15
CA SER A 84 2.95 0.79 13.71
C SER A 84 4.32 1.45 13.48
N VAL A 85 4.57 2.63 14.06
CA VAL A 85 5.87 3.32 13.97
C VAL A 85 6.97 2.43 14.52
N ALA A 86 6.82 1.91 15.73
CA ALA A 86 7.86 1.10 16.38
C ALA A 86 8.25 -0.14 15.54
N PHE A 87 7.28 -0.79 14.89
CA PHE A 87 7.56 -1.94 14.02
C PHE A 87 8.12 -1.53 12.67
N CYS A 88 7.68 -0.43 12.07
CA CYS A 88 8.25 0.09 10.83
C CYS A 88 9.69 0.59 11.03
N GLU A 89 10.03 1.17 12.20
CA GLU A 89 11.42 1.54 12.54
C GLU A 89 12.31 0.31 12.68
N LYS A 90 11.83 -0.76 13.34
CA LYS A 90 12.55 -2.05 13.38
C LYS A 90 12.75 -2.62 11.99
N ALA A 91 11.69 -2.60 11.15
CA ALA A 91 11.78 -3.03 9.75
C ALA A 91 12.84 -2.24 8.98
N ASN A 92 12.87 -0.91 9.11
CA ASN A 92 13.88 -0.07 8.47
C ASN A 92 15.30 -0.43 8.91
N LYS A 93 15.51 -0.67 10.21
CA LYS A 93 16.79 -1.11 10.76
C LYS A 93 17.27 -2.42 10.13
N PHE A 94 16.38 -3.41 10.03
CA PHE A 94 16.72 -4.68 9.39
C PHE A 94 16.89 -4.56 7.87
N ALA A 95 16.12 -3.71 7.20
CA ALA A 95 16.34 -3.43 5.79
C ALA A 95 17.74 -2.87 5.53
N ILE A 96 18.22 -1.94 6.35
CA ILE A 96 19.56 -1.38 6.25
C ILE A 96 20.62 -2.47 6.49
N LEU A 97 20.45 -3.31 7.53
CA LEU A 97 21.37 -4.42 7.82
C LEU A 97 21.40 -5.48 6.70
N SER A 98 20.29 -5.67 5.98
CA SER A 98 20.24 -6.61 4.84
C SER A 98 21.08 -6.18 3.65
N ASN A 99 21.47 -4.91 3.59
CA ASN A 99 22.16 -4.27 2.46
C ASN A 99 21.46 -4.47 1.10
N ASP A 100 20.13 -4.67 1.11
CA ASP A 100 19.31 -4.80 -0.09
C ASP A 100 18.53 -3.50 -0.32
N PHE A 101 18.92 -2.78 -1.37
CA PHE A 101 18.33 -1.47 -1.68
C PHE A 101 16.84 -1.52 -2.01
N TYR A 102 16.30 -2.68 -2.41
CA TYR A 102 14.86 -2.82 -2.56
C TYR A 102 14.17 -2.68 -1.20
N TYR A 103 14.62 -3.42 -0.19
CA TYR A 103 14.04 -3.37 1.16
C TYR A 103 14.33 -2.04 1.87
N ILE A 104 15.49 -1.43 1.63
CA ILE A 104 15.81 -0.11 2.20
C ILE A 104 14.82 0.93 1.68
N VAL A 105 14.60 1.01 0.37
CA VAL A 105 13.65 1.97 -0.21
C VAL A 105 12.21 1.68 0.23
N ASP A 106 11.82 0.41 0.26
CA ASP A 106 10.46 0.02 0.67
C ASP A 106 10.20 0.31 2.15
N SER A 107 11.21 0.13 3.02
CA SER A 107 11.11 0.45 4.45
C SER A 107 10.94 1.95 4.71
N TYR A 108 11.60 2.82 3.95
CA TYR A 108 11.38 4.26 4.02
C TYR A 108 9.97 4.64 3.53
N ASN A 109 9.46 3.99 2.48
CA ASN A 109 8.07 4.16 2.05
C ASN A 109 7.08 3.69 3.13
N CYS A 110 7.39 2.61 3.84
CA CYS A 110 6.58 2.13 4.97
C CYS A 110 6.50 3.16 6.10
N LEU A 111 7.64 3.68 6.55
CA LEU A 111 7.71 4.73 7.56
C LEU A 111 6.94 5.98 7.14
N ALA A 112 7.14 6.43 5.90
CA ALA A 112 6.45 7.60 5.37
C ALA A 112 4.93 7.44 5.39
N ARG A 113 4.41 6.27 4.98
CA ARG A 113 2.97 5.96 5.06
C ARG A 113 2.45 5.97 6.50
N THR A 114 3.23 5.42 7.43
CA THR A 114 2.85 5.38 8.85
C THR A 114 2.76 6.79 9.44
N TYR A 115 3.73 7.67 9.16
CA TYR A 115 3.67 9.08 9.59
C TYR A 115 2.57 9.85 8.86
N SER A 116 2.31 9.55 7.58
CA SER A 116 1.20 10.16 6.84
C SER A 116 -0.16 9.78 7.44
N ALA A 117 -0.32 8.56 7.95
CA ALA A 117 -1.54 8.12 8.64
C ALA A 117 -1.75 8.83 9.99
N GLN A 118 -0.67 9.27 10.63
CA GLN A 118 -0.71 10.13 11.84
C GLN A 118 -0.86 11.62 11.52
N GLU A 119 -1.00 11.98 10.25
CA GLU A 119 -0.99 13.36 9.77
C GLU A 119 0.31 14.14 10.06
N ASP A 120 1.39 13.45 10.47
CA ASP A 120 2.74 14.03 10.55
C ASP A 120 3.34 14.11 9.14
N TYR A 121 2.79 15.06 8.36
CA TYR A 121 3.16 15.19 6.95
C TYR A 121 4.60 15.61 6.72
N ASP A 122 5.20 16.31 7.66
CA ASP A 122 6.60 16.75 7.54
C ASP A 122 7.55 15.55 7.61
N LYS A 123 7.38 14.67 8.60
CA LYS A 123 8.14 13.43 8.67
C LYS A 123 7.82 12.48 7.51
N ALA A 124 6.54 12.38 7.11
CA ALA A 124 6.17 11.57 5.97
C ALA A 124 6.91 12.02 4.69
N VAL A 125 6.96 13.32 4.42
CA VAL A 125 7.68 13.90 3.28
C VAL A 125 9.17 13.62 3.38
N GLU A 126 9.80 13.78 4.57
CA GLU A 126 11.22 13.48 4.79
C GLU A 126 11.56 12.02 4.43
N PHE A 127 10.74 11.06 4.89
CA PHE A 127 10.98 9.64 4.59
C PHE A 127 10.71 9.30 3.11
N TYR A 128 9.71 9.93 2.47
CA TYR A 128 9.54 9.77 1.03
C TYR A 128 10.73 10.32 0.25
N ASP A 129 11.33 11.44 0.68
CA ASP A 129 12.52 12.00 0.04
C ASP A 129 13.72 11.05 0.14
N LYS A 130 13.95 10.42 1.30
CA LYS A 130 14.98 9.37 1.46
C LYS A 130 14.72 8.18 0.53
N ALA A 131 13.46 7.71 0.44
CA ALA A 131 13.10 6.63 -0.47
C ALA A 131 13.35 6.99 -1.94
N ILE A 132 13.00 8.21 -2.35
CA ILE A 132 13.18 8.72 -3.71
C ILE A 132 14.66 8.85 -4.05
N GLU A 133 15.46 9.41 -3.17
CA GLU A 133 16.89 9.61 -3.37
C GLU A 133 17.61 8.27 -3.56
N ILE A 134 17.49 7.37 -2.59
CA ILE A 134 18.14 6.05 -2.64
C ILE A 134 17.59 5.23 -3.81
N GLY A 135 16.29 5.27 -4.03
CA GLY A 135 15.64 4.52 -5.09
C GLY A 135 16.06 4.97 -6.50
N LYS A 136 16.33 6.26 -6.70
CA LYS A 136 16.89 6.78 -7.96
C LYS A 136 18.29 6.29 -8.21
N VAL A 137 19.17 6.35 -7.19
CA VAL A 137 20.57 5.88 -7.30
C VAL A 137 20.62 4.39 -7.65
N HIS A 138 19.74 3.58 -7.09
CA HIS A 138 19.73 2.12 -7.25
C HIS A 138 18.67 1.59 -8.23
N ASP A 139 18.15 2.45 -9.12
CA ASP A 139 17.20 2.11 -10.21
C ASP A 139 15.92 1.39 -9.74
N LYS A 140 15.40 1.73 -8.56
CA LYS A 140 14.15 1.17 -8.00
C LYS A 140 12.92 1.92 -8.48
N LYS A 141 12.76 2.09 -9.80
CA LYS A 141 11.76 2.97 -10.46
C LYS A 141 10.32 2.82 -9.93
N LYS A 142 9.88 1.58 -9.67
CA LYS A 142 8.51 1.35 -9.15
C LYS A 142 8.33 1.91 -7.74
N LEU A 143 9.30 1.68 -6.85
CA LEU A 143 9.26 2.18 -5.47
C LEU A 143 9.39 3.71 -5.44
N VAL A 144 10.22 4.28 -6.29
CA VAL A 144 10.35 5.74 -6.47
C VAL A 144 9.01 6.34 -6.91
N ASN A 145 8.37 5.77 -7.94
CA ASN A 145 7.06 6.25 -8.37
C ASN A 145 6.01 6.14 -7.26
N SER A 146 6.03 5.06 -6.47
CA SER A 146 5.12 4.92 -5.32
C SER A 146 5.35 6.05 -4.30
N ALA A 147 6.61 6.30 -3.93
CA ALA A 147 6.95 7.40 -3.01
C ALA A 147 6.49 8.77 -3.52
N ILE A 148 6.75 9.06 -4.81
CA ILE A 148 6.34 10.32 -5.43
C ILE A 148 4.80 10.46 -5.44
N GLN A 149 4.05 9.37 -5.73
CA GLN A 149 2.58 9.37 -5.71
C GLN A 149 2.03 9.73 -4.33
N GLU A 150 2.53 9.06 -3.29
CA GLU A 150 2.07 9.30 -1.92
C GLU A 150 2.44 10.71 -1.44
N LYS A 151 3.67 11.16 -1.70
CA LYS A 151 4.11 12.53 -1.40
C LYS A 151 3.25 13.57 -2.12
N MET A 152 2.92 13.34 -3.39
CA MET A 152 2.02 14.20 -4.17
C MET A 152 0.62 14.23 -3.55
N GLY A 153 0.12 13.10 -3.06
CA GLY A 153 -1.15 13.03 -2.33
C GLY A 153 -1.16 13.94 -1.08
N ILE A 154 -0.06 13.98 -0.32
CA ILE A 154 0.12 14.89 0.81
C ILE A 154 0.06 16.34 0.34
N TYR A 155 0.81 16.70 -0.69
CA TYR A 155 0.83 18.07 -1.20
C TYR A 155 -0.54 18.55 -1.73
N ILE A 156 -1.31 17.65 -2.36
CA ILE A 156 -2.68 17.96 -2.79
C ILE A 156 -3.59 18.24 -1.57
N ARG A 157 -3.50 17.44 -0.50
CA ARG A 157 -4.25 17.69 0.75
C ARG A 157 -3.88 19.02 1.39
N GLN A 158 -2.59 19.35 1.40
CA GLN A 158 -2.07 20.63 1.91
C GLN A 158 -2.28 21.81 0.95
N LYS A 159 -2.93 21.59 -0.22
CA LYS A 159 -3.12 22.59 -1.29
C LYS A 159 -1.82 23.17 -1.85
N LYS A 160 -0.69 22.48 -1.67
CA LYS A 160 0.62 22.79 -2.25
C LYS A 160 0.70 22.28 -3.70
N TYR A 161 -0.14 22.87 -4.57
CA TYR A 161 -0.33 22.34 -5.94
C TYR A 161 0.88 22.55 -6.85
N ARG A 162 1.68 23.60 -6.62
CA ARG A 162 2.91 23.83 -7.38
C ARG A 162 3.94 22.74 -7.12
N GLU A 163 4.15 22.41 -5.86
CA GLU A 163 5.05 21.35 -5.43
C GLU A 163 4.58 19.98 -5.96
N ALA A 164 3.27 19.73 -5.95
CA ALA A 164 2.70 18.53 -6.53
C ALA A 164 2.94 18.44 -8.06
N GLN A 165 2.83 19.57 -8.79
CA GLN A 165 3.12 19.60 -10.24
C GLN A 165 4.59 19.33 -10.55
N GLU A 166 5.53 19.86 -9.77
CA GLU A 166 6.95 19.58 -9.97
C GLU A 166 7.25 18.10 -9.79
N LEU A 167 6.58 17.42 -8.85
CA LEU A 167 6.72 15.97 -8.68
C LEU A 167 6.29 15.18 -9.94
N VAL A 168 5.23 15.59 -10.63
CA VAL A 168 4.78 14.93 -11.87
C VAL A 168 5.89 14.88 -12.93
N LYS A 169 6.69 15.96 -13.04
CA LYS A 169 7.81 16.03 -14.00
C LYS A 169 8.92 15.00 -13.70
N THR A 170 9.04 14.59 -12.46
CA THR A 170 10.09 13.64 -12.02
C THR A 170 9.68 12.18 -12.13
N MET A 171 8.40 11.90 -12.41
CA MET A 171 7.85 10.55 -12.46
C MET A 171 8.22 9.81 -13.74
N ASN A 172 8.48 8.52 -13.62
CA ASN A 172 8.60 7.64 -14.78
C ASN A 172 7.20 7.12 -15.17
N LEU A 173 6.60 7.78 -16.17
CA LEU A 173 5.25 7.46 -16.63
C LEU A 173 5.11 6.02 -17.20
N LYS A 174 6.21 5.41 -17.68
CA LYS A 174 6.19 4.02 -18.19
C LYS A 174 5.96 2.98 -17.09
N THR A 175 6.34 3.30 -15.86
CA THR A 175 6.18 2.41 -14.69
C THR A 175 5.09 2.91 -13.73
N LEU A 176 4.31 3.91 -14.14
CA LEU A 176 3.26 4.50 -13.33
C LEU A 176 2.08 3.52 -13.17
N SER A 177 1.61 3.37 -11.94
CA SER A 177 0.41 2.58 -11.63
C SER A 177 -0.87 3.29 -12.06
N LYS A 178 -1.98 2.56 -12.20
CA LYS A 178 -3.29 3.18 -12.46
C LYS A 178 -3.72 4.13 -11.33
N ALA A 179 -3.36 3.82 -10.07
CA ALA A 179 -3.56 4.73 -8.93
C ALA A 179 -2.73 6.02 -9.09
N GLY A 180 -1.51 5.93 -9.63
CA GLY A 180 -0.71 7.10 -9.95
C GLY A 180 -1.36 8.00 -11.00
N TYR A 181 -1.94 7.45 -12.05
CA TYR A 181 -2.72 8.23 -13.00
C TYR A 181 -3.93 8.91 -12.35
N GLN A 182 -4.60 8.24 -11.40
CA GLN A 182 -5.73 8.82 -10.66
C GLN A 182 -5.29 10.04 -9.83
N ILE A 183 -4.15 9.95 -9.13
CA ILE A 183 -3.63 11.06 -8.31
C ILE A 183 -3.21 12.24 -9.20
N ILE A 184 -2.55 11.99 -10.34
CA ILE A 184 -2.20 13.05 -11.29
C ILE A 184 -3.46 13.70 -11.87
N GLY A 185 -4.47 12.90 -12.24
CA GLY A 185 -5.74 13.43 -12.73
C GLY A 185 -6.46 14.29 -11.68
N HIS A 186 -6.42 13.89 -10.40
CA HIS A 186 -6.94 14.68 -9.29
C HIS A 186 -6.19 16.02 -9.15
N LEU A 187 -4.85 16.00 -9.20
CA LEU A 187 -4.06 17.24 -9.19
C LEU A 187 -4.50 18.20 -10.30
N TYR A 188 -4.59 17.72 -11.55
CA TYR A 188 -4.98 18.57 -12.68
C TYR A 188 -6.42 19.08 -12.56
N GLN A 189 -7.34 18.30 -11.99
CA GLN A 189 -8.69 18.77 -11.65
C GLN A 189 -8.63 19.89 -10.60
N ARG A 190 -7.78 19.77 -9.56
CA ARG A 190 -7.65 20.80 -8.51
C ARG A 190 -7.07 22.13 -9.01
N ILE A 191 -6.22 22.10 -10.03
CA ILE A 191 -5.65 23.30 -10.67
C ILE A 191 -6.39 23.74 -11.94
N ASN A 192 -7.58 23.18 -12.16
CA ASN A 192 -8.48 23.50 -13.28
C ASN A 192 -7.88 23.29 -14.69
N GLN A 193 -6.96 22.31 -14.81
CA GLN A 193 -6.46 21.87 -16.12
C GLN A 193 -7.30 20.68 -16.62
N VAL A 194 -8.47 21.02 -17.19
CA VAL A 194 -9.56 20.09 -17.49
C VAL A 194 -9.13 18.95 -18.43
N ASP A 195 -8.47 19.30 -19.55
CA ASP A 195 -8.05 18.30 -20.56
C ASP A 195 -7.04 17.30 -20.00
N SER A 196 -6.06 17.80 -19.23
CA SER A 196 -5.09 16.96 -18.55
C SER A 196 -5.76 16.05 -17.51
N ALA A 197 -6.72 16.58 -16.76
CA ALA A 197 -7.48 15.79 -15.79
C ALA A 197 -8.22 14.63 -16.48
N TYR A 198 -8.97 14.91 -17.55
CA TYR A 198 -9.64 13.84 -18.33
C TYR A 198 -8.65 12.80 -18.87
N TYR A 199 -7.52 13.24 -19.44
CA TYR A 199 -6.52 12.34 -19.99
C TYR A 199 -6.01 11.34 -18.94
N TYR A 200 -5.61 11.81 -17.77
CA TYR A 200 -5.05 10.95 -16.72
C TYR A 200 -6.14 10.12 -16.04
N LEU A 201 -7.33 10.66 -15.79
CA LEU A 201 -8.42 9.92 -15.17
C LEU A 201 -8.94 8.79 -16.07
N ASN A 202 -9.02 9.00 -17.39
CA ASN A 202 -9.40 7.95 -18.33
C ASN A 202 -8.39 6.79 -18.36
N LYS A 203 -7.11 7.05 -18.10
CA LYS A 203 -6.13 5.96 -17.88
C LYS A 203 -6.31 5.27 -16.54
N ALA A 204 -6.77 5.98 -15.53
CA ALA A 204 -6.98 5.42 -14.19
C ALA A 204 -8.18 4.48 -14.13
N VAL A 205 -9.27 4.74 -14.87
CA VAL A 205 -10.47 3.89 -14.89
C VAL A 205 -10.23 2.50 -15.51
N GLU A 206 -9.13 2.31 -16.22
CA GLU A 206 -8.70 1.00 -16.73
C GLU A 206 -8.06 0.12 -15.66
N SER A 207 -8.09 0.53 -14.39
CA SER A 207 -7.54 -0.23 -13.27
C SER A 207 -8.33 -1.51 -13.01
N ASN A 208 -7.64 -2.59 -12.60
CA ASN A 208 -8.31 -3.78 -12.06
C ASN A 208 -8.72 -3.58 -10.57
N ASN A 209 -8.26 -2.52 -9.91
CA ASN A 209 -8.65 -2.19 -8.55
C ASN A 209 -9.93 -1.35 -8.57
N ILE A 210 -11.00 -1.89 -8.00
CA ILE A 210 -12.33 -1.28 -7.99
C ILE A 210 -12.36 0.08 -7.26
N TYR A 211 -11.56 0.25 -6.22
CA TYR A 211 -11.48 1.52 -5.47
C TYR A 211 -10.75 2.60 -6.28
N THR A 212 -9.73 2.22 -7.08
CA THR A 212 -9.09 3.16 -8.02
C THR A 212 -10.07 3.60 -9.09
N GLN A 213 -10.88 2.68 -9.64
CA GLN A 213 -11.95 3.01 -10.60
C GLN A 213 -12.99 3.93 -9.96
N GLN A 214 -13.47 3.61 -8.76
CA GLN A 214 -14.44 4.42 -8.03
C GLN A 214 -13.96 5.86 -7.87
N ASN A 215 -12.74 6.03 -7.35
CA ASN A 215 -12.17 7.36 -7.14
C ASN A 215 -12.01 8.13 -8.46
N ALA A 216 -11.54 7.48 -9.53
CA ALA A 216 -11.38 8.11 -10.83
C ALA A 216 -12.73 8.54 -11.42
N TYR A 217 -13.75 7.68 -11.40
CA TYR A 217 -15.09 8.03 -11.88
C TYR A 217 -15.77 9.09 -11.02
N GLN A 218 -15.52 9.10 -9.71
CA GLN A 218 -16.03 10.17 -8.84
C GLN A 218 -15.47 11.55 -9.24
N ILE A 219 -14.16 11.61 -9.56
CA ILE A 219 -13.52 12.84 -10.01
C ILE A 219 -14.04 13.24 -11.40
N LEU A 220 -14.18 12.30 -12.34
CA LEU A 220 -14.74 12.52 -13.67
C LEU A 220 -16.20 13.03 -13.61
N PHE A 221 -17.02 12.44 -12.72
CA PHE A 221 -18.38 12.89 -12.47
C PHE A 221 -18.43 14.35 -11.98
N ASN A 222 -17.59 14.68 -11.00
CA ASN A 222 -17.53 16.04 -10.46
C ASN A 222 -17.02 17.03 -11.51
N LEU A 223 -16.04 16.63 -12.34
CA LEU A 223 -15.46 17.45 -13.40
C LEU A 223 -16.49 17.72 -14.50
N SER A 224 -17.20 16.71 -15.00
CA SER A 224 -18.24 16.87 -16.03
C SER A 224 -19.40 17.72 -15.52
N LYS A 225 -19.78 17.58 -14.24
CA LYS A 225 -20.79 18.43 -13.60
C LYS A 225 -20.36 19.91 -13.58
N ALA A 226 -19.10 20.17 -13.22
CA ALA A 226 -18.54 21.54 -13.19
C ALA A 226 -18.48 22.16 -14.60
N GLN A 227 -18.20 21.34 -15.64
CA GLN A 227 -18.17 21.77 -17.03
C GLN A 227 -19.58 21.83 -17.69
N LYS A 228 -20.65 21.45 -16.96
CA LYS A 228 -22.02 21.33 -17.46
C LYS A 228 -22.17 20.38 -18.67
N ASP A 229 -21.26 19.39 -18.76
CA ASP A 229 -21.34 18.30 -19.75
C ASP A 229 -22.29 17.22 -19.20
N TYR A 230 -23.58 17.43 -19.44
CA TYR A 230 -24.64 16.58 -18.88
C TYR A 230 -24.61 15.15 -19.44
N GLU A 231 -24.14 14.96 -20.66
CA GLU A 231 -24.04 13.64 -21.29
C GLU A 231 -22.97 12.79 -20.58
N LYS A 232 -21.73 13.30 -20.46
CA LYS A 232 -20.68 12.62 -19.71
C LYS A 232 -21.02 12.48 -18.24
N ASN A 233 -21.69 13.47 -17.66
CA ASN A 233 -22.11 13.40 -16.27
C ASN A 233 -23.06 12.23 -16.02
N ALA A 234 -24.05 12.03 -16.90
CA ALA A 234 -24.96 10.88 -16.84
C ALA A 234 -24.23 9.54 -17.02
N GLU A 235 -23.29 9.46 -18.00
CA GLU A 235 -22.48 8.27 -18.24
C GLU A 235 -21.65 7.89 -16.99
N TYR A 236 -20.92 8.85 -16.41
CA TYR A 236 -20.08 8.59 -15.23
C TYR A 236 -20.91 8.27 -13.99
N SER A 237 -22.12 8.86 -13.85
CA SER A 237 -23.05 8.53 -12.78
C SER A 237 -23.46 7.04 -12.82
N VAL A 238 -23.81 6.53 -13.99
CA VAL A 238 -24.17 5.10 -14.17
C VAL A 238 -22.99 4.17 -13.86
N LYS A 239 -21.78 4.51 -14.32
CA LYS A 239 -20.57 3.72 -14.03
C LYS A 239 -20.25 3.72 -12.55
N LEU A 240 -20.33 4.87 -11.90
CA LEU A 240 -20.09 5.03 -10.46
C LEU A 240 -21.12 4.23 -9.63
N TRP A 241 -22.39 4.27 -10.04
CA TRP A 241 -23.43 3.48 -9.39
C TRP A 241 -23.14 1.97 -9.46
N LYS A 242 -22.76 1.45 -10.65
CA LYS A 242 -22.41 0.03 -10.80
C LYS A 242 -21.22 -0.39 -9.93
N ILE A 243 -20.20 0.47 -9.84
CA ILE A 243 -19.03 0.21 -9.01
C ILE A 243 -19.41 0.19 -7.53
N ASN A 244 -20.21 1.15 -7.08
CA ASN A 244 -20.67 1.23 -5.70
C ASN A 244 -21.54 0.01 -5.32
N ASP A 245 -22.42 -0.46 -6.23
CA ASP A 245 -23.19 -1.68 -6.01
C ASP A 245 -22.29 -2.91 -5.87
N SER A 246 -21.23 -3.00 -6.69
CA SER A 246 -20.25 -4.08 -6.60
C SER A 246 -19.44 -4.04 -5.30
N ILE A 247 -19.02 -2.86 -4.83
CA ILE A 247 -18.33 -2.69 -3.53
C ILE A 247 -19.27 -3.10 -2.38
N ASN A 248 -20.51 -2.63 -2.39
CA ASN A 248 -21.49 -2.98 -1.37
C ASN A 248 -21.75 -4.49 -1.30
N LYS A 249 -21.74 -5.19 -2.45
CA LYS A 249 -21.86 -6.66 -2.47
C LYS A 249 -20.64 -7.35 -1.86
N ILE A 250 -19.43 -6.84 -2.15
CA ILE A 250 -18.18 -7.36 -1.54
C ILE A 250 -18.23 -7.18 -0.02
N ASP A 251 -18.62 -6.01 0.46
CA ASP A 251 -18.67 -5.69 1.89
C ASP A 251 -19.75 -6.53 2.62
N ARG A 252 -20.93 -6.72 2.01
CA ARG A 252 -21.97 -7.62 2.55
C ARG A 252 -21.50 -9.07 2.63
N ASN A 253 -20.80 -9.57 1.59
CA ASN A 253 -20.30 -10.93 1.60
C ASN A 253 -19.23 -11.13 2.68
N LYS A 254 -18.35 -10.13 2.91
CA LYS A 254 -17.39 -10.17 4.02
C LYS A 254 -18.09 -10.23 5.37
N ALA A 255 -19.07 -9.35 5.60
CA ALA A 255 -19.83 -9.34 6.85
C ALA A 255 -20.57 -10.67 7.10
N LEU A 256 -21.12 -11.31 6.05
CA LEU A 256 -21.77 -12.63 6.17
C LEU A 256 -20.78 -13.74 6.56
N ILE A 257 -19.56 -13.71 6.01
CA ILE A 257 -18.51 -14.70 6.37
C ILE A 257 -18.09 -14.50 7.82
N GLU A 258 -17.87 -13.24 8.24
CA GLU A 258 -17.50 -12.90 9.63
C GLU A 258 -18.58 -13.28 10.66
N MET A 259 -19.86 -13.36 10.26
CA MET A 259 -20.95 -13.80 11.13
C MET A 259 -21.08 -15.34 11.23
N GLN A 260 -20.41 -16.10 10.35
CA GLN A 260 -20.45 -17.58 10.32
C GLN A 260 -19.25 -18.23 11.01
N GLU A 261 -18.22 -17.46 11.36
CA GLU A 261 -17.05 -17.86 12.16
C GLU A 261 -17.26 -17.61 13.66
#